data_433d6be6f551775790f1d8ebb6e83319
#
_entry.id   433d6be6f551775790f1d8ebb6e83319
#
_cell.length_a   1.000
_cell.length_b   1.000
_cell.length_c   1.000
_cell.angle_alpha   90.00
_cell.angle_beta   90.00
_cell.angle_gamma   90.00
#
_symmetry.space_group_name_H-M   'P 1'
#
loop_
_entity.id
_entity.type
_entity.pdbx_description
1 polymer ?
#
loop_
_entity_poly.entity_id
_entity_poly.type
_entity_poly.pdbx_seq_one_letter_code
_entity_poly.pdbx_strand_id
1 'polypeptide(L)'
;MKSIADLVIKTYAAGHEDKSALAEFFDEFDVIFDCTTDNQLMRVMDSIGTKAQLVNLSITNHAQDLICAFSPNITETVLLVYGLFKHDVETDMYNPIGCWNPTFKASYNDIECKVQVAVKHIIKMLSKQEPLSDFYITEDDLNLKINKL
;
A
#
# COMPACT_ATOMS: atom_id res chain seq x y z
N MET A 1 -9.91 -14.42 20.63
CA MET A 1 -8.90 -13.70 19.81
C MET A 1 -9.67 -12.73 18.93
N LYS A 2 -9.43 -11.43 19.04
CA LYS A 2 -10.09 -10.43 18.16
C LYS A 2 -9.42 -10.52 16.78
N SER A 3 -10.20 -10.54 15.71
CA SER A 3 -9.63 -10.52 14.37
C SER A 3 -9.13 -9.10 14.02
N ILE A 4 -8.16 -9.00 13.10
CA ILE A 4 -7.71 -7.71 12.55
C ILE A 4 -8.91 -6.93 11.99
N ALA A 5 -9.83 -7.63 11.30
CA ALA A 5 -11.03 -7.03 10.75
C ALA A 5 -11.92 -6.40 11.84
N ASP A 6 -12.06 -7.05 12.99
CA ASP A 6 -12.86 -6.50 14.10
C ASP A 6 -12.22 -5.24 14.70
N LEU A 7 -10.88 -5.19 14.78
CA LEU A 7 -10.15 -4.03 15.28
C LEU A 7 -10.23 -2.87 14.28
N VAL A 8 -10.03 -3.13 13.01
CA VAL A 8 -10.15 -2.13 11.94
C VAL A 8 -11.57 -1.56 11.89
N ILE A 9 -12.60 -2.41 11.87
CA ILE A 9 -14.00 -1.98 11.86
C ILE A 9 -14.33 -1.12 13.09
N LYS A 10 -13.84 -1.47 14.28
CA LYS A 10 -14.03 -0.68 15.49
C LYS A 10 -13.33 0.67 15.44
N THR A 11 -12.10 0.70 14.91
CA THR A 11 -11.35 1.95 14.72
C THR A 11 -12.09 2.89 13.76
N TYR A 12 -12.68 2.35 12.70
CA TYR A 12 -13.53 3.11 11.78
C TYR A 12 -14.83 3.60 12.41
N ALA A 13 -15.48 2.76 13.23
CA ALA A 13 -16.79 3.06 13.83
C ALA A 13 -16.71 4.00 15.05
N ALA A 14 -15.64 3.92 15.83
CA ALA A 14 -15.48 4.62 17.10
C ALA A 14 -14.67 5.94 17.01
N GLY A 15 -14.18 6.31 15.82
CA GLY A 15 -13.32 7.49 15.69
C GLY A 15 -11.96 7.30 16.37
N HIS A 16 -11.56 8.28 17.21
CA HIS A 16 -10.19 8.29 17.75
C HIS A 16 -9.94 7.35 18.94
N GLU A 17 -10.97 6.78 19.54
CA GLU A 17 -10.86 6.09 20.84
C GLU A 17 -10.17 4.72 20.78
N ASP A 18 -10.18 4.05 19.62
CA ASP A 18 -9.60 2.70 19.46
C ASP A 18 -8.21 2.66 18.80
N LYS A 19 -7.60 3.82 18.51
CA LYS A 19 -6.24 3.86 17.90
C LYS A 19 -5.19 3.21 18.78
N SER A 20 -5.30 3.32 20.10
CA SER A 20 -4.35 2.69 21.02
C SER A 20 -4.39 1.16 20.95
N ALA A 21 -5.58 0.58 20.87
CA ALA A 21 -5.74 -0.87 20.78
C ALA A 21 -5.22 -1.42 19.44
N LEU A 22 -5.35 -0.65 18.36
CA LEU A 22 -4.79 -1.01 17.05
C LEU A 22 -3.27 -0.87 17.04
N ALA A 23 -2.73 0.18 17.67
CA ALA A 23 -1.28 0.36 17.83
C ALA A 23 -0.65 -0.78 18.65
N GLU A 24 -1.25 -1.12 19.79
CA GLU A 24 -0.81 -2.26 20.62
C GLU A 24 -0.81 -3.59 19.84
N PHE A 25 -1.85 -3.82 19.02
CA PHE A 25 -1.90 -5.00 18.18
C PHE A 25 -0.80 -4.98 17.10
N PHE A 26 -0.55 -3.81 16.47
CA PHE A 26 0.48 -3.68 15.46
C PHE A 26 1.89 -3.81 16.03
N ASP A 27 2.09 -3.44 17.29
CA ASP A 27 3.38 -3.58 17.99
C ASP A 27 3.84 -5.04 18.18
N GLU A 28 2.95 -6.01 17.91
CA GLU A 28 3.31 -7.44 17.89
C GLU A 28 4.08 -7.86 16.62
N PHE A 29 4.15 -6.97 15.61
CA PHE A 29 4.78 -7.25 14.31
C PHE A 29 5.94 -6.30 14.05
N ASP A 30 6.93 -6.77 13.30
CA ASP A 30 8.04 -5.93 12.84
C ASP A 30 7.64 -5.11 11.61
N VAL A 31 6.87 -5.72 10.69
CA VAL A 31 6.41 -5.11 9.44
C VAL A 31 4.97 -5.50 9.15
N ILE A 32 4.17 -4.54 8.73
CA ILE A 32 2.77 -4.75 8.32
C ILE A 32 2.59 -4.19 6.92
N PHE A 33 2.06 -5.03 6.02
CA PHE A 33 1.73 -4.63 4.66
C PHE A 33 0.24 -4.30 4.53
N ASP A 34 -0.04 -3.11 4.03
CA ASP A 34 -1.35 -2.72 3.53
C ASP A 34 -1.35 -2.88 2.00
N CYS A 35 -2.15 -3.82 1.52
CA CYS A 35 -2.38 -4.08 0.10
C CYS A 35 -3.84 -3.77 -0.27
N THR A 36 -4.50 -2.94 0.52
CA THR A 36 -5.85 -2.48 0.25
C THR A 36 -5.82 -1.24 -0.65
N THR A 37 -6.94 -0.91 -1.25
CA THR A 37 -7.12 0.35 -1.97
C THR A 37 -7.88 1.39 -1.14
N ASP A 38 -7.85 1.23 0.19
CA ASP A 38 -8.65 2.03 1.10
C ASP A 38 -7.87 3.26 1.58
N ASN A 39 -8.19 4.42 1.01
CA ASN A 39 -7.58 5.70 1.39
C ASN A 39 -7.83 6.08 2.86
N GLN A 40 -8.88 5.57 3.50
CA GLN A 40 -9.12 5.87 4.91
C GLN A 40 -8.18 5.04 5.78
N LEU A 41 -7.95 3.78 5.41
CA LEU A 41 -6.99 2.94 6.11
C LEU A 41 -5.57 3.53 6.05
N MET A 42 -5.11 4.02 4.89
CA MET A 42 -3.82 4.72 4.77
C MET A 42 -3.69 5.86 5.78
N ARG A 43 -4.72 6.71 5.88
CA ARG A 43 -4.73 7.84 6.84
C ARG A 43 -4.73 7.37 8.29
N VAL A 44 -5.42 6.27 8.57
CA VAL A 44 -5.38 5.65 9.90
C VAL A 44 -3.98 5.15 10.19
N MET A 45 -3.33 4.45 9.26
CA MET A 45 -1.96 3.95 9.40
C MET A 45 -0.96 5.09 9.66
N ASP A 46 -1.05 6.20 8.94
CA ASP A 46 -0.20 7.39 9.18
C ASP A 46 -0.39 8.00 10.57
N SER A 47 -1.56 7.80 11.18
CA SER A 47 -1.91 8.39 12.47
C SER A 47 -1.72 7.45 13.66
N ILE A 48 -1.35 6.19 13.41
CA ILE A 48 -1.11 5.19 14.46
C ILE A 48 0.34 5.30 14.94
N GLY A 49 0.50 5.55 16.24
CA GLY A 49 1.81 5.52 16.88
C GLY A 49 2.22 4.08 17.23
N THR A 50 2.59 3.28 16.22
CA THR A 50 3.09 1.90 16.39
C THR A 50 4.60 1.82 16.18
N LYS A 51 5.24 0.81 16.78
CA LYS A 51 6.64 0.46 16.53
C LYS A 51 6.82 -0.33 15.23
N ALA A 52 5.74 -0.97 14.75
CA ALA A 52 5.78 -1.70 13.51
C ALA A 52 6.06 -0.76 12.33
N GLN A 53 6.87 -1.22 11.39
CA GLN A 53 7.02 -0.54 10.11
C GLN A 53 5.78 -0.80 9.26
N LEU A 54 5.00 0.22 8.99
CA LEU A 54 3.85 0.11 8.09
C LEU A 54 4.28 0.36 6.66
N VAL A 55 3.79 -0.49 5.74
CA VAL A 55 4.13 -0.45 4.31
C VAL A 55 2.84 -0.52 3.51
N ASN A 56 2.60 0.47 2.67
CA ASN A 56 1.50 0.45 1.71
C ASN A 56 2.03 0.06 0.32
N LEU A 57 1.34 -0.88 -0.32
CA LEU A 57 1.56 -1.28 -1.72
C LEU A 57 0.32 -0.92 -2.53
N SER A 58 0.42 0.14 -3.32
CA SER A 58 -0.66 0.63 -4.17
C SER A 58 -0.37 0.41 -5.64
N ILE A 59 -1.21 -0.38 -6.30
CA ILE A 59 -1.18 -0.55 -7.76
C ILE A 59 -1.93 0.62 -8.40
N THR A 60 -1.36 1.20 -9.43
CA THR A 60 -1.94 2.33 -10.16
C THR A 60 -1.67 2.24 -11.66
N ASN A 61 -2.21 3.18 -12.42
CA ASN A 61 -1.98 3.31 -13.87
C ASN A 61 -2.24 1.99 -14.63
N HIS A 62 -3.43 1.40 -14.47
CA HIS A 62 -3.83 0.13 -15.09
C HIS A 62 -2.84 -1.01 -14.82
N ALA A 63 -2.31 -1.08 -13.60
CA ALA A 63 -1.29 -2.01 -13.16
C ALA A 63 0.08 -1.86 -13.86
N GLN A 64 0.35 -0.75 -14.53
CA GLN A 64 1.66 -0.45 -15.07
C GLN A 64 2.65 -0.03 -13.98
N ASP A 65 2.14 0.57 -12.91
CA ASP A 65 2.95 1.09 -11.83
C ASP A 65 2.54 0.55 -10.46
N LEU A 66 3.49 0.45 -9.54
CA LEU A 66 3.27 0.11 -8.14
C LEU A 66 4.01 1.12 -7.26
N ILE A 67 3.30 1.70 -6.32
CA ILE A 67 3.84 2.61 -5.30
C ILE A 67 4.10 1.80 -4.03
N CYS A 68 5.27 2.00 -3.42
CA CYS A 68 5.61 1.45 -2.12
C CYS A 68 5.95 2.61 -1.18
N ALA A 69 5.07 2.87 -0.23
CA ALA A 69 5.20 3.94 0.74
C ALA A 69 5.33 3.40 2.16
N PHE A 70 6.18 4.03 2.96
CA PHE A 70 6.47 3.64 4.35
C PHE A 70 5.95 4.69 5.33
N SER A 71 5.53 4.21 6.52
CA SER A 71 5.22 5.12 7.63
C SER A 71 6.44 6.00 7.98
N PRO A 72 6.24 7.24 8.42
CA PRO A 72 4.97 7.86 8.81
C PRO A 72 4.22 8.62 7.71
N ASN A 73 4.70 8.68 6.47
CA ASN A 73 4.18 9.58 5.44
C ASN A 73 3.51 8.84 4.27
N ILE A 74 2.86 7.71 4.53
CA ILE A 74 2.27 6.84 3.49
C ILE A 74 1.31 7.62 2.58
N THR A 75 0.36 8.36 3.17
CA THR A 75 -0.65 9.09 2.39
C THR A 75 -0.02 10.17 1.52
N GLU A 76 0.93 10.93 2.05
CA GLU A 76 1.61 11.99 1.31
C GLU A 76 2.41 11.42 0.14
N THR A 77 3.18 10.37 0.38
CA THR A 77 3.98 9.68 -0.64
C THR A 77 3.10 9.11 -1.75
N VAL A 78 2.01 8.41 -1.40
CA VAL A 78 1.10 7.83 -2.40
C VAL A 78 0.48 8.92 -3.27
N LEU A 79 0.01 10.02 -2.67
CA LEU A 79 -0.58 11.14 -3.42
C LEU A 79 0.44 11.85 -4.30
N LEU A 80 1.66 12.05 -3.80
CA LEU A 80 2.74 12.66 -4.57
C LEU A 80 3.06 11.84 -5.82
N VAL A 81 3.31 10.55 -5.65
CA VAL A 81 3.68 9.66 -6.76
C VAL A 81 2.51 9.50 -7.73
N TYR A 82 1.29 9.35 -7.22
CA TYR A 82 0.09 9.30 -8.05
C TYR A 82 -0.04 10.54 -8.95
N GLY A 83 0.31 11.73 -8.44
CA GLY A 83 0.31 12.96 -9.21
C GLY A 83 1.39 13.06 -10.29
N LEU A 84 2.44 12.20 -10.24
CA LEU A 84 3.48 12.15 -11.26
C LEU A 84 3.07 11.37 -12.52
N PHE A 85 2.08 10.49 -12.40
CA PHE A 85 1.63 9.65 -13.51
C PHE A 85 0.63 10.41 -14.39
N LYS A 86 0.75 10.19 -15.69
CA LYS A 86 -0.29 10.61 -16.63
C LYS A 86 -1.42 9.60 -16.55
N HIS A 87 -2.50 9.99 -15.90
CA HIS A 87 -3.70 9.17 -15.86
C HIS A 87 -4.47 9.37 -17.16
N ASP A 88 -4.55 8.33 -17.99
CA ASP A 88 -5.50 8.31 -19.08
C ASP A 88 -6.91 8.28 -18.48
N VAL A 89 -7.70 9.28 -18.86
CA VAL A 89 -9.07 9.48 -18.32
C VAL A 89 -10.05 8.46 -18.92
N GLU A 90 -9.67 7.76 -19.97
CA GLU A 90 -10.50 6.73 -20.60
C GLU A 90 -10.31 5.38 -19.93
N THR A 91 -11.27 5.07 -19.28
CA THR A 91 -11.50 4.11 -18.25
C THR A 91 -11.85 2.74 -18.82
N ASP A 92 -10.90 1.87 -18.82
CA ASP A 92 -11.16 0.42 -18.83
C ASP A 92 -11.65 -0.08 -17.46
N MET A 93 -12.35 0.78 -16.74
CA MET A 93 -12.95 0.44 -15.46
C MET A 93 -14.12 -0.50 -15.67
N TYR A 94 -14.22 -1.54 -14.88
CA TYR A 94 -15.33 -2.47 -14.90
C TYR A 94 -15.78 -2.81 -13.46
N ASN A 95 -17.01 -3.28 -13.33
CA ASN A 95 -17.51 -3.79 -12.05
C ASN A 95 -17.29 -5.32 -12.03
N PRO A 96 -16.26 -5.82 -11.33
CA PRO A 96 -16.01 -7.24 -11.22
C PRO A 96 -17.08 -7.91 -10.35
N ILE A 97 -17.32 -9.19 -10.62
CA ILE A 97 -18.21 -10.00 -9.80
C ILE A 97 -17.59 -10.14 -8.40
N GLY A 98 -18.29 -9.69 -7.38
CA GLY A 98 -17.84 -9.77 -5.98
C GLY A 98 -17.05 -8.57 -5.47
N CYS A 99 -16.80 -7.56 -6.29
CA CYS A 99 -16.29 -6.27 -5.86
C CYS A 99 -17.35 -5.18 -6.03
N TRP A 100 -17.41 -4.25 -5.06
CA TRP A 100 -18.43 -3.19 -5.04
C TRP A 100 -18.00 -1.93 -5.81
N ASN A 101 -16.69 -1.74 -5.99
CA ASN A 101 -16.15 -0.57 -6.67
C ASN A 101 -15.68 -0.92 -8.08
N PRO A 102 -15.84 0.00 -9.05
CA PRO A 102 -15.21 -0.12 -10.35
C PRO A 102 -13.69 -0.26 -10.20
N THR A 103 -13.09 -1.13 -11.00
CA THR A 103 -11.65 -1.34 -11.02
C THR A 103 -11.16 -1.45 -12.46
N PHE A 104 -9.87 -1.29 -12.67
CA PHE A 104 -9.25 -1.43 -13.98
C PHE A 104 -8.97 -2.91 -14.31
N LYS A 105 -8.90 -3.19 -15.61
CA LYS A 105 -8.48 -4.51 -16.08
C LYS A 105 -6.96 -4.63 -15.93
N ALA A 106 -6.54 -5.64 -15.18
CA ALA A 106 -5.14 -5.99 -15.05
C ALA A 106 -5.04 -7.51 -14.97
N SER A 107 -3.99 -8.08 -15.56
CA SER A 107 -3.74 -9.49 -15.38
C SER A 107 -3.13 -9.76 -14.00
N TYR A 108 -3.39 -10.94 -13.47
CA TYR A 108 -2.73 -11.39 -12.23
C TYR A 108 -1.20 -11.30 -12.34
N ASN A 109 -0.64 -11.65 -13.49
CA ASN A 109 0.80 -11.62 -13.71
C ASN A 109 1.37 -10.19 -13.65
N ASP A 110 0.66 -9.19 -14.18
CA ASP A 110 1.11 -7.81 -14.17
C ASP A 110 1.24 -7.26 -12.75
N ILE A 111 0.31 -7.65 -11.88
CA ILE A 111 0.32 -7.28 -10.47
C ILE A 111 1.39 -8.07 -9.71
N GLU A 112 1.41 -9.40 -9.88
CA GLU A 112 2.30 -10.29 -9.13
C GLU A 112 3.77 -9.98 -9.38
N CYS A 113 4.17 -9.75 -10.62
CA CYS A 113 5.56 -9.42 -10.95
C CYS A 113 6.04 -8.17 -10.20
N LYS A 114 5.23 -7.12 -10.16
CA LYS A 114 5.58 -5.88 -9.48
C LYS A 114 5.64 -6.04 -7.96
N VAL A 115 4.65 -6.76 -7.39
CA VAL A 115 4.64 -7.04 -5.95
C VAL A 115 5.85 -7.88 -5.54
N GLN A 116 6.21 -8.90 -6.32
CA GLN A 116 7.40 -9.72 -6.03
C GLN A 116 8.70 -8.90 -6.08
N VAL A 117 8.83 -7.98 -7.04
CA VAL A 117 9.99 -7.09 -7.12
C VAL A 117 10.02 -6.14 -5.92
N ALA A 118 8.88 -5.57 -5.54
CA ALA A 118 8.78 -4.71 -4.36
C ALA A 118 9.19 -5.45 -3.08
N VAL A 119 8.63 -6.62 -2.83
CA VAL A 119 8.93 -7.42 -1.64
C VAL A 119 10.40 -7.82 -1.60
N LYS A 120 10.99 -8.26 -2.72
CA LYS A 120 12.43 -8.54 -2.80
C LYS A 120 13.28 -7.32 -2.48
N HIS A 121 12.88 -6.15 -2.95
CA HIS A 121 13.59 -4.90 -2.68
C HIS A 121 13.54 -4.55 -1.19
N ILE A 122 12.37 -4.65 -0.56
CA ILE A 122 12.18 -4.44 0.88
C ILE A 122 13.03 -5.42 1.70
N ILE A 123 12.97 -6.71 1.39
CA ILE A 123 13.79 -7.72 2.07
C ILE A 123 15.28 -7.41 1.95
N LYS A 124 15.71 -6.93 0.78
CA LYS A 124 17.12 -6.54 0.57
C LYS A 124 17.50 -5.34 1.46
N MET A 125 16.65 -4.32 1.56
CA MET A 125 16.89 -3.19 2.46
C MET A 125 16.98 -3.66 3.92
N LEU A 126 16.01 -4.47 4.37
CA LEU A 126 15.99 -5.02 5.73
C LEU A 126 17.23 -5.89 6.03
N SER A 127 17.62 -6.78 5.10
CA SER A 127 18.78 -7.68 5.29
C SER A 127 20.11 -6.94 5.37
N LYS A 128 20.19 -5.76 4.75
CA LYS A 128 21.37 -4.90 4.77
C LYS A 128 21.35 -3.87 5.90
N GLN A 129 20.27 -3.85 6.68
CA GLN A 129 20.02 -2.81 7.68
C GLN A 129 20.04 -1.38 7.07
N GLU A 130 19.66 -1.27 5.79
CA GLU A 130 19.47 0.01 5.12
C GLU A 130 18.14 0.64 5.61
N PRO A 131 18.08 1.97 5.77
CA PRO A 131 16.81 2.63 6.05
C PRO A 131 15.77 2.30 4.99
N LEU A 132 14.56 1.96 5.40
CA LEU A 132 13.44 1.83 4.49
C LEU A 132 13.11 3.19 3.91
N SER A 133 13.00 3.26 2.61
CA SER A 133 12.72 4.51 1.88
C SER A 133 11.68 4.25 0.81
N ASP A 134 10.83 5.23 0.60
CA ASP A 134 9.79 5.19 -0.40
C ASP A 134 10.34 4.97 -1.81
N PHE A 135 9.62 4.21 -2.59
CA PHE A 135 9.96 3.97 -3.99
C PHE A 135 8.70 3.63 -4.80
N TYR A 136 8.82 3.72 -6.09
CA TYR A 136 7.80 3.20 -7.00
C TYR A 136 8.42 2.36 -8.11
N ILE A 137 7.64 1.43 -8.64
CA ILE A 137 8.03 0.55 -9.74
C ILE A 137 7.22 0.94 -10.96
N THR A 138 7.91 1.21 -12.05
CA THR A 138 7.34 1.45 -13.37
C THR A 138 7.69 0.32 -14.32
N GLU A 139 6.86 0.12 -15.33
CA GLU A 139 7.11 -0.82 -16.41
C GLU A 139 7.35 -0.07 -17.71
N ASP A 140 8.46 -0.41 -18.38
CA ASP A 140 8.84 0.11 -19.68
C ASP A 140 9.33 -1.06 -20.54
N ASP A 141 8.64 -1.34 -21.65
CA ASP A 141 8.94 -2.47 -22.55
C ASP A 141 9.20 -3.80 -21.79
N LEU A 142 8.31 -4.18 -20.89
CA LEU A 142 8.41 -5.38 -20.06
C LEU A 142 9.59 -5.37 -19.05
N ASN A 143 10.28 -4.26 -18.90
CA ASN A 143 11.32 -4.10 -17.89
C ASN A 143 10.78 -3.34 -16.68
N LEU A 144 10.92 -3.96 -15.51
CA LEU A 144 10.54 -3.32 -14.25
C LEU A 144 11.70 -2.48 -13.71
N LYS A 145 11.42 -1.20 -13.45
CA LYS A 145 12.39 -0.24 -12.92
C LYS A 145 11.96 0.26 -11.55
N ILE A 146 12.86 0.15 -10.58
CA ILE A 146 12.68 0.72 -9.25
C ILE A 146 13.19 2.16 -9.27
N ASN A 147 12.33 3.10 -8.89
CA ASN A 147 12.63 4.51 -8.78
C ASN A 147 12.54 4.92 -7.31
N LYS A 148 13.58 5.48 -6.74
CA LYS A 148 13.60 6.00 -5.36
C LYS A 148 12.97 7.39 -5.32
N LEU A 149 12.33 7.70 -4.22
CA LEU A 149 11.77 9.01 -3.90
C LEU A 149 12.69 9.79 -2.96
#